data_ee59f30eb53101d2c684aa7e9be54b3a
#
_entry.id   ee59f30eb53101d2c684aa7e9be54b3a
#
_cell.length_a   1.000
_cell.length_b   1.000
_cell.length_c   1.000
_cell.angle_alpha   90.00
_cell.angle_beta   90.00
_cell.angle_gamma   90.00
#
_symmetry.space_group_name_H-M   'P 1'
#
loop_
_entity.id
_entity.type
_entity.pdbx_description
1 polymer ?
#
loop_
_entity_poly.entity_id
_entity_poly.type
_entity_poly.pdbx_seq_one_letter_code
_entity_poly.pdbx_strand_id
1 'polypeptide(L)'
;MTVYNPSLTWINGAFLPNRSITVEDGKIASIGVGDNSDKGAFLPGFVNAHSHAFQRGLRGRGEAFATGGDTFWGWREEMYKLVDELSLDQFRMLCVQCFSEMRQAGITTVGEFHYFHHDKQNDFAMDTAVLEAATEVGIRIVLLHANYSHGGFGKALSGGQKRFATNSLDAWWERVDELAGAVDGSMQRIGTVAHSVRAVDIETIKEIAVGSVQRGMPMHIHLEEQRQEIEACLEEHGVTPMALLNDAMDVSPMVTAVHCTHTAAADMEGWLTSGGNVCLCPLTEANLADGICDMHRLVMKGGCVSLGTDSNARISMVEEMRSMEYSQRLHREERGVCVDSSGTMANYLIDAATKNGARCLGISGGEIAVGKLADFTVIDIDHMQLSGATVETLGAALCCGADNSVILKTIVSST
;
A
#
# COMPACT_ATOMS: atom_id res chain seq x y z
N MET A 1 -24.50 -10.53 14.74
CA MET A 1 -25.15 -10.33 13.42
C MET A 1 -25.54 -8.86 13.28
N THR A 2 -25.06 -8.21 12.21
CA THR A 2 -25.41 -6.82 11.85
C THR A 2 -25.95 -6.81 10.42
N VAL A 3 -26.96 -5.98 10.14
CA VAL A 3 -27.52 -5.84 8.79
C VAL A 3 -27.40 -4.39 8.36
N TYR A 4 -26.89 -4.18 7.14
CA TYR A 4 -26.80 -2.89 6.47
C TYR A 4 -27.70 -2.89 5.23
N ASN A 5 -28.41 -1.78 5.01
CA ASN A 5 -29.28 -1.54 3.85
C ASN A 5 -28.86 -0.25 3.13
N PRO A 6 -27.68 -0.18 2.51
CA PRO A 6 -27.15 1.02 1.90
C PRO A 6 -28.06 1.61 0.81
N SER A 7 -28.02 2.94 0.64
CA SER A 7 -28.68 3.59 -0.52
C SER A 7 -28.17 3.02 -1.84
N LEU A 8 -26.85 2.77 -1.93
CA LEU A 8 -26.19 2.11 -3.06
C LEU A 8 -25.09 1.19 -2.54
N THR A 9 -24.80 0.11 -3.26
CA THR A 9 -23.73 -0.84 -2.94
C THR A 9 -22.88 -1.11 -4.15
N TRP A 10 -21.56 -0.96 -4.03
CA TRP A 10 -20.60 -1.28 -5.10
C TRP A 10 -20.38 -2.79 -5.18
N ILE A 11 -20.86 -3.41 -6.24
CA ILE A 11 -20.72 -4.86 -6.48
C ILE A 11 -20.33 -5.07 -7.95
N ASN A 12 -19.24 -5.79 -8.20
CA ASN A 12 -18.78 -6.17 -9.54
C ASN A 12 -18.69 -4.98 -10.52
N GLY A 13 -18.12 -3.86 -10.07
CA GLY A 13 -17.89 -2.70 -10.93
C GLY A 13 -19.11 -1.79 -11.14
N ALA A 14 -20.18 -1.92 -10.36
CA ALA A 14 -21.35 -1.09 -10.47
C ALA A 14 -21.96 -0.75 -9.09
N PHE A 15 -22.52 0.45 -8.96
CA PHE A 15 -23.38 0.79 -7.83
C PHE A 15 -24.79 0.22 -8.05
N LEU A 16 -25.27 -0.57 -7.12
CA LEU A 16 -26.57 -1.23 -7.17
C LEU A 16 -27.44 -0.77 -6.00
N PRO A 17 -28.68 -0.31 -6.25
CA PRO A 17 -29.65 -0.03 -5.19
C PRO A 17 -30.28 -1.31 -4.63
N ASN A 18 -31.05 -1.16 -3.56
CA ASN A 18 -31.88 -2.21 -2.96
C ASN A 18 -31.06 -3.44 -2.56
N ARG A 19 -29.90 -3.25 -1.94
CA ARG A 19 -29.08 -4.33 -1.39
C ARG A 19 -29.12 -4.32 0.13
N SER A 20 -29.19 -5.52 0.71
CA SER A 20 -29.02 -5.77 2.14
C SER A 20 -27.79 -6.62 2.34
N ILE A 21 -26.90 -6.21 3.25
CA ILE A 21 -25.66 -6.91 3.58
C ILE A 21 -25.77 -7.41 5.01
N THR A 22 -25.81 -8.72 5.21
CA THR A 22 -25.77 -9.33 6.54
C THR A 22 -24.33 -9.67 6.89
N VAL A 23 -23.91 -9.25 8.08
CA VAL A 23 -22.55 -9.47 8.61
C VAL A 23 -22.62 -10.34 9.85
N GLU A 24 -21.81 -11.40 9.86
CA GLU A 24 -21.61 -12.31 11.00
C GLU A 24 -20.11 -12.55 11.16
N ASP A 25 -19.62 -12.53 12.37
CA ASP A 25 -18.19 -12.79 12.71
C ASP A 25 -17.21 -12.01 11.82
N GLY A 26 -17.47 -10.71 11.63
CA GLY A 26 -16.65 -9.81 10.84
C GLY A 26 -16.65 -10.06 9.32
N LYS A 27 -17.49 -10.99 8.82
CA LYS A 27 -17.59 -11.34 7.40
C LYS A 27 -19.00 -11.12 6.85
N ILE A 28 -19.08 -10.93 5.53
CA ILE A 28 -20.34 -10.86 4.81
C ILE A 28 -20.93 -12.26 4.74
N ALA A 29 -21.98 -12.51 5.49
CA ALA A 29 -22.69 -13.79 5.53
C ALA A 29 -23.65 -13.95 4.35
N SER A 30 -24.36 -12.88 3.97
CA SER A 30 -25.26 -12.86 2.82
C SER A 30 -25.46 -11.48 2.22
N ILE A 31 -25.84 -11.45 0.94
CA ILE A 31 -26.27 -10.24 0.24
C ILE A 31 -27.67 -10.51 -0.32
N GLY A 32 -28.65 -9.71 0.10
CA GLY A 32 -30.05 -9.85 -0.27
C GLY A 32 -30.66 -8.59 -0.83
N VAL A 33 -31.99 -8.52 -0.79
CA VAL A 33 -32.78 -7.33 -1.15
C VAL A 33 -32.95 -6.47 0.10
N GLY A 34 -32.64 -5.17 0.01
CA GLY A 34 -32.74 -4.18 1.08
C GLY A 34 -33.73 -3.07 0.75
N ASP A 35 -33.95 -2.19 1.72
CA ASP A 35 -34.89 -1.07 1.65
C ASP A 35 -34.21 0.31 1.52
N ASN A 36 -32.86 0.33 1.37
CA ASN A 36 -32.04 1.55 1.27
C ASN A 36 -32.12 2.47 2.50
N SER A 37 -32.38 1.92 3.67
CA SER A 37 -32.57 2.72 4.91
C SER A 37 -31.29 3.32 5.47
N ASP A 38 -30.12 2.78 5.10
CA ASP A 38 -28.83 3.33 5.50
C ASP A 38 -28.36 4.39 4.51
N LYS A 39 -27.99 5.56 5.03
CA LYS A 39 -27.50 6.68 4.21
C LYS A 39 -26.13 6.35 3.58
N GLY A 40 -25.95 6.77 2.33
CA GLY A 40 -24.69 6.72 1.60
C GLY A 40 -24.52 5.50 0.71
N ALA A 41 -23.45 5.52 -0.08
CA ALA A 41 -23.06 4.38 -0.92
C ALA A 41 -21.89 3.62 -0.27
N PHE A 42 -22.05 2.30 -0.16
CA PHE A 42 -21.03 1.41 0.39
C PHE A 42 -20.14 0.91 -0.72
N LEU A 43 -18.83 1.15 -0.56
CA LEU A 43 -17.75 0.52 -1.31
C LEU A 43 -17.05 -0.49 -0.42
N PRO A 44 -16.31 -1.46 -1.00
CA PRO A 44 -15.32 -2.17 -0.21
C PRO A 44 -14.40 -1.17 0.49
N GLY A 45 -13.98 -1.46 1.71
CA GLY A 45 -13.05 -0.60 2.42
C GLY A 45 -11.77 -0.39 1.61
N PHE A 46 -11.30 0.84 1.54
CA PHE A 46 -10.02 1.11 0.87
C PHE A 46 -8.89 0.36 1.56
N VAL A 47 -8.00 -0.20 0.75
CA VAL A 47 -6.81 -0.92 1.18
C VAL A 47 -5.58 -0.14 0.75
N ASN A 48 -4.89 0.43 1.72
CA ASN A 48 -3.59 1.06 1.53
C ASN A 48 -2.51 -0.04 1.54
N ALA A 49 -2.02 -0.43 0.37
CA ALA A 49 -1.14 -1.60 0.24
C ALA A 49 0.31 -1.32 0.64
N HIS A 50 0.70 -0.05 0.82
CA HIS A 50 2.06 0.35 1.17
C HIS A 50 2.08 1.66 1.96
N SER A 51 2.74 1.67 3.11
CA SER A 51 2.84 2.82 4.01
C SER A 51 4.07 2.73 4.89
N HIS A 52 4.61 3.90 5.26
CA HIS A 52 5.59 4.12 6.32
C HIS A 52 5.01 5.13 7.29
N ALA A 53 4.28 4.68 8.31
CA ALA A 53 3.49 5.56 9.18
C ALA A 53 4.31 6.66 9.86
N PHE A 54 5.55 6.38 10.27
CA PHE A 54 6.42 7.36 10.93
C PHE A 54 6.83 8.50 9.99
N GLN A 55 6.90 8.26 8.67
CA GLN A 55 7.28 9.27 7.68
C GLN A 55 6.25 10.40 7.56
N ARG A 56 5.03 10.23 8.10
CA ARG A 56 4.10 11.34 8.29
C ARG A 56 4.75 12.53 9.00
N GLY A 57 5.74 12.30 9.86
CA GLY A 57 6.54 13.31 10.51
C GLY A 57 7.42 14.17 9.59
N LEU A 58 7.53 13.79 8.31
CA LEU A 58 8.28 14.54 7.28
C LEU A 58 7.44 15.61 6.58
N ARG A 59 6.13 15.73 6.84
CA ARG A 59 5.28 16.73 6.19
C ARG A 59 5.85 18.13 6.34
N GLY A 60 6.17 18.76 5.18
CA GLY A 60 6.78 20.09 5.12
C GLY A 60 8.28 20.12 5.44
N ARG A 61 8.90 19.01 5.84
CA ARG A 61 10.37 18.90 5.94
C ARG A 61 10.93 18.59 4.54
N GLY A 62 12.09 19.18 4.21
CA GLY A 62 12.70 18.99 2.89
C GLY A 62 12.03 19.73 1.73
N GLU A 63 11.02 20.58 2.00
CA GLU A 63 10.32 21.38 0.99
C GLU A 63 10.88 22.82 0.84
N ALA A 64 12.09 23.08 1.34
CA ALA A 64 12.76 24.37 1.23
C ALA A 64 14.04 24.23 0.39
N PHE A 65 13.98 24.69 -0.85
CA PHE A 65 15.04 24.53 -1.87
C PHE A 65 15.88 25.81 -2.00
N ALA A 66 16.82 26.03 -1.09
CA ALA A 66 17.63 27.26 -1.01
C ALA A 66 18.49 27.52 -2.26
N THR A 67 18.87 26.49 -3.00
CA THR A 67 19.75 26.55 -4.18
C THR A 67 19.06 26.18 -5.50
N GLY A 68 17.73 26.06 -5.49
CA GLY A 68 16.93 25.81 -6.69
C GLY A 68 16.89 24.33 -7.12
N GLY A 69 16.10 23.54 -6.47
CA GLY A 69 15.86 22.12 -6.74
C GLY A 69 16.65 21.21 -5.80
N ASP A 70 16.00 20.16 -5.40
CA ASP A 70 16.56 19.06 -4.61
C ASP A 70 16.17 17.75 -5.26
N THR A 71 16.60 16.64 -4.69
CA THR A 71 16.34 15.31 -5.20
C THR A 71 15.82 14.44 -4.06
N PHE A 72 15.30 13.25 -4.38
CA PHE A 72 15.00 12.19 -3.41
C PHE A 72 16.08 12.04 -2.32
N TRP A 73 17.36 12.25 -2.65
CA TRP A 73 18.47 12.06 -1.72
C TRP A 73 18.52 13.12 -0.62
N GLY A 74 18.14 14.38 -0.92
CA GLY A 74 18.00 15.42 0.09
C GLY A 74 16.83 15.15 1.04
N TRP A 75 15.69 14.71 0.52
CA TRP A 75 14.56 14.24 1.33
C TRP A 75 14.94 13.06 2.23
N ARG A 76 15.71 12.09 1.71
CA ARG A 76 16.19 10.94 2.47
C ARG A 76 17.09 11.33 3.65
N GLU A 77 17.91 12.37 3.52
CA GLU A 77 18.69 12.90 4.64
C GLU A 77 17.77 13.48 5.75
N GLU A 78 16.69 14.19 5.39
CA GLU A 78 15.70 14.65 6.36
C GLU A 78 14.97 13.48 7.05
N MET A 79 14.73 12.39 6.33
CA MET A 79 14.15 11.16 6.89
C MET A 79 15.11 10.55 7.94
N TYR A 80 16.41 10.47 7.67
CA TYR A 80 17.38 9.99 8.66
C TYR A 80 17.48 10.89 9.89
N LYS A 81 17.38 12.22 9.71
CA LYS A 81 17.31 13.16 10.86
C LYS A 81 16.06 12.89 11.70
N LEU A 82 14.91 12.71 11.08
CA LEU A 82 13.69 12.34 11.80
C LEU A 82 13.87 11.03 12.57
N VAL A 83 14.45 10.00 11.96
CA VAL A 83 14.74 8.71 12.61
C VAL A 83 15.64 8.91 13.85
N ASP A 84 16.68 9.73 13.75
CA ASP A 84 17.59 10.00 14.89
C ASP A 84 16.90 10.78 16.03
N GLU A 85 15.91 11.64 15.70
CA GLU A 85 15.16 12.45 16.66
C GLU A 85 14.09 11.67 17.43
N LEU A 86 13.44 10.67 16.80
CA LEU A 86 12.25 10.00 17.33
C LEU A 86 12.57 9.09 18.53
N SER A 87 11.87 9.33 19.65
CA SER A 87 11.72 8.35 20.72
C SER A 87 10.60 7.35 20.40
N LEU A 88 10.52 6.26 21.18
CA LEU A 88 9.46 5.26 21.08
C LEU A 88 8.06 5.88 21.19
N ASP A 89 7.84 6.77 22.18
CA ASP A 89 6.55 7.44 22.38
C ASP A 89 6.18 8.36 21.22
N GLN A 90 7.15 9.11 20.67
CA GLN A 90 6.93 9.97 19.52
C GLN A 90 6.64 9.18 18.26
N PHE A 91 7.34 8.07 18.04
CA PHE A 91 7.08 7.14 16.94
C PHE A 91 5.65 6.58 17.03
N ARG A 92 5.27 6.04 18.20
CA ARG A 92 3.92 5.52 18.43
C ARG A 92 2.85 6.57 18.18
N MET A 93 3.06 7.80 18.66
CA MET A 93 2.14 8.92 18.45
C MET A 93 1.99 9.25 16.95
N LEU A 94 3.07 9.26 16.16
CA LEU A 94 3.01 9.45 14.71
C LEU A 94 2.22 8.34 14.02
N CYS A 95 2.41 7.07 14.43
CA CYS A 95 1.63 5.95 13.91
C CYS A 95 0.13 6.10 14.21
N VAL A 96 -0.24 6.45 15.46
CA VAL A 96 -1.65 6.72 15.84
C VAL A 96 -2.26 7.83 14.98
N GLN A 97 -1.52 8.93 14.78
CA GLN A 97 -1.99 10.04 13.95
C GLN A 97 -2.16 9.62 12.49
N CYS A 98 -1.18 8.90 11.93
CA CYS A 98 -1.21 8.40 10.56
C CYS A 98 -2.42 7.47 10.33
N PHE A 99 -2.58 6.46 11.16
CA PHE A 99 -3.69 5.50 11.07
C PHE A 99 -5.06 6.15 11.32
N SER A 100 -5.13 7.17 12.19
CA SER A 100 -6.36 7.94 12.39
C SER A 100 -6.76 8.71 11.14
N GLU A 101 -5.81 9.34 10.45
CA GLU A 101 -6.07 10.00 9.15
C GLU A 101 -6.46 8.98 8.07
N MET A 102 -5.82 7.80 8.03
CA MET A 102 -6.22 6.72 7.13
C MET A 102 -7.68 6.32 7.35
N ARG A 103 -8.09 6.13 8.60
CA ARG A 103 -9.50 5.85 8.94
C ARG A 103 -10.45 6.95 8.48
N GLN A 104 -10.07 8.22 8.64
CA GLN A 104 -10.87 9.36 8.15
C GLN A 104 -10.93 9.40 6.62
N ALA A 105 -9.91 8.88 5.94
CA ALA A 105 -9.83 8.80 4.48
C ALA A 105 -10.49 7.53 3.88
N GLY A 106 -11.25 6.75 4.65
CA GLY A 106 -11.93 5.55 4.15
C GLY A 106 -11.06 4.29 4.12
N ILE A 107 -9.83 4.36 4.59
CA ILE A 107 -8.90 3.21 4.59
C ILE A 107 -9.24 2.31 5.77
N THR A 108 -9.56 1.06 5.48
CA THR A 108 -9.92 0.04 6.47
C THR A 108 -8.74 -0.88 6.80
N THR A 109 -7.82 -1.03 5.85
CA THR A 109 -6.64 -1.91 5.97
C THR A 109 -5.41 -1.20 5.48
N VAL A 110 -4.29 -1.37 6.19
CA VAL A 110 -2.97 -0.88 5.80
C VAL A 110 -1.94 -2.00 5.76
N GLY A 111 -1.15 -2.04 4.69
CA GLY A 111 0.13 -2.74 4.61
C GLY A 111 1.23 -1.79 5.05
N GLU A 112 1.66 -1.93 6.28
CA GLU A 112 2.71 -1.08 6.84
C GLU A 112 4.07 -1.70 6.57
N PHE A 113 4.83 -1.15 5.64
CA PHE A 113 6.19 -1.56 5.29
C PHE A 113 7.15 -1.07 6.36
N HIS A 114 7.36 -1.91 7.36
CA HIS A 114 7.99 -1.55 8.62
C HIS A 114 9.46 -1.94 8.64
N TYR A 115 10.33 -0.93 8.58
CA TYR A 115 11.79 -1.09 8.65
C TYR A 115 12.44 -0.33 9.81
N PHE A 116 11.70 0.45 10.58
CA PHE A 116 12.18 1.17 11.73
C PHE A 116 11.97 0.35 13.00
N HIS A 117 12.89 -0.57 13.31
CA HIS A 117 12.70 -1.61 14.31
C HIS A 117 13.06 -1.21 15.73
N HIS A 118 14.11 -0.36 15.91
CA HIS A 118 14.74 -0.19 17.23
C HIS A 118 14.57 1.22 17.77
N ASP A 119 14.30 1.36 19.08
CA ASP A 119 14.30 2.68 19.75
C ASP A 119 15.74 3.21 19.87
N LYS A 120 16.58 2.59 20.67
CA LYS A 120 17.97 3.04 20.86
C LYS A 120 19.00 1.95 20.74
N GLN A 121 18.61 0.73 20.99
CA GLN A 121 19.42 -0.47 20.91
C GLN A 121 18.65 -1.52 20.12
N ASN A 122 19.26 -2.64 19.85
CA ASN A 122 18.68 -3.72 19.06
C ASN A 122 17.54 -4.45 19.83
N ASP A 123 16.41 -3.79 20.05
CA ASP A 123 15.34 -4.17 20.97
C ASP A 123 13.99 -4.46 20.28
N PHE A 124 13.85 -4.16 18.98
CA PHE A 124 12.61 -4.31 18.21
C PHE A 124 11.37 -3.62 18.84
N ALA A 125 11.58 -2.58 19.66
CA ALA A 125 10.49 -1.94 20.40
C ALA A 125 9.47 -1.24 19.48
N MET A 126 9.92 -0.74 18.31
CA MET A 126 9.05 -0.06 17.35
C MET A 126 8.05 -1.02 16.70
N ASP A 127 8.40 -2.31 16.53
CA ASP A 127 7.50 -3.32 15.96
C ASP A 127 6.21 -3.48 16.79
N THR A 128 6.36 -3.51 18.11
CA THR A 128 5.21 -3.62 19.02
C THR A 128 4.41 -2.31 19.05
N ALA A 129 5.10 -1.16 19.08
CA ALA A 129 4.46 0.14 19.12
C ALA A 129 3.56 0.44 17.91
N VAL A 130 3.95 0.00 16.70
CA VAL A 130 3.12 0.19 15.50
C VAL A 130 1.88 -0.71 15.53
N LEU A 131 1.97 -1.94 16.02
CA LEU A 131 0.83 -2.84 16.19
C LEU A 131 -0.15 -2.31 17.25
N GLU A 132 0.36 -1.80 18.38
CA GLU A 132 -0.44 -1.15 19.42
C GLU A 132 -1.17 0.08 18.88
N ALA A 133 -0.49 0.91 18.08
CA ALA A 133 -1.10 2.08 17.45
C ALA A 133 -2.26 1.69 16.50
N ALA A 134 -2.09 0.62 15.72
CA ALA A 134 -3.15 0.10 14.86
C ALA A 134 -4.36 -0.42 15.66
N THR A 135 -4.09 -1.08 16.79
CA THR A 135 -5.14 -1.55 17.73
C THR A 135 -5.91 -0.37 18.33
N GLU A 136 -5.21 0.66 18.82
CA GLU A 136 -5.81 1.85 19.42
C GLU A 136 -6.76 2.56 18.44
N VAL A 137 -6.35 2.68 17.17
CA VAL A 137 -7.15 3.32 16.12
C VAL A 137 -8.27 2.41 15.59
N GLY A 138 -8.12 1.10 15.72
CA GLY A 138 -9.04 0.11 15.19
C GLY A 138 -8.96 0.00 13.66
N ILE A 139 -7.76 0.13 13.08
CA ILE A 139 -7.49 -0.15 11.66
C ILE A 139 -6.93 -1.56 11.52
N ARG A 140 -7.29 -2.28 10.45
CA ARG A 140 -6.67 -3.56 10.14
C ARG A 140 -5.26 -3.32 9.59
N ILE A 141 -4.27 -4.09 10.09
CA ILE A 141 -2.88 -3.95 9.66
C ILE A 141 -2.30 -5.30 9.20
N VAL A 142 -1.57 -5.26 8.09
CA VAL A 142 -0.57 -6.27 7.74
C VAL A 142 0.78 -5.63 7.97
N LEU A 143 1.46 -5.99 9.06
CA LEU A 143 2.79 -5.50 9.35
C LEU A 143 3.78 -6.23 8.45
N LEU A 144 4.26 -5.57 7.44
CA LEU A 144 5.25 -6.05 6.48
C LEU A 144 6.64 -5.81 7.08
N HIS A 145 7.16 -6.80 7.82
CA HIS A 145 8.39 -6.70 8.60
C HIS A 145 9.62 -6.79 7.71
N ALA A 146 10.47 -5.76 7.72
CA ALA A 146 11.56 -5.64 6.78
C ALA A 146 12.85 -6.28 7.27
N ASN A 147 13.53 -7.01 6.38
CA ASN A 147 14.96 -7.27 6.48
C ASN A 147 15.72 -6.08 5.91
N TYR A 148 16.71 -5.57 6.66
CA TYR A 148 17.54 -4.42 6.28
C TYR A 148 18.97 -4.63 6.79
N SER A 149 19.90 -4.99 5.89
CA SER A 149 21.26 -5.43 6.27
C SER A 149 22.37 -4.48 5.81
N HIS A 150 22.15 -3.68 4.76
CA HIS A 150 23.17 -2.85 4.14
C HIS A 150 22.71 -1.40 3.93
N GLY A 151 23.65 -0.45 3.97
CA GLY A 151 23.41 0.97 3.70
C GLY A 151 23.38 1.33 2.21
N GLY A 152 23.59 0.37 1.35
CA GLY A 152 23.71 0.41 -0.11
C GLY A 152 24.64 -0.70 -0.57
N PHE A 153 24.80 -0.93 -1.89
CA PHE A 153 25.70 -1.95 -2.42
C PHE A 153 27.11 -1.82 -1.82
N GLY A 154 27.59 -2.88 -1.16
CA GLY A 154 28.90 -2.92 -0.52
C GLY A 154 29.09 -1.95 0.66
N LYS A 155 28.03 -1.30 1.18
CA LYS A 155 28.12 -0.27 2.22
C LYS A 155 27.49 -0.76 3.54
N ALA A 156 28.23 -0.57 4.64
CA ALA A 156 27.70 -0.82 5.98
C ALA A 156 26.62 0.20 6.36
N LEU A 157 25.75 -0.17 7.29
CA LEU A 157 24.76 0.72 7.89
C LEU A 157 25.40 1.89 8.64
N SER A 158 24.92 3.09 8.44
CA SER A 158 25.45 4.32 9.07
C SER A 158 24.31 5.20 9.61
N GLY A 159 24.59 6.04 10.61
CA GLY A 159 23.62 6.97 11.21
C GLY A 159 22.31 6.28 11.60
N GLY A 160 21.20 6.89 11.27
CA GLY A 160 19.84 6.39 11.52
C GLY A 160 19.53 5.01 10.95
N GLN A 161 20.25 4.57 9.90
CA GLN A 161 20.07 3.22 9.33
C GLN A 161 20.32 2.10 10.35
N LYS A 162 21.13 2.35 11.39
CA LYS A 162 21.38 1.37 12.45
C LYS A 162 20.11 1.00 13.22
N ARG A 163 19.11 1.87 13.23
CA ARG A 163 17.80 1.60 13.84
C ARG A 163 16.90 0.70 12.98
N PHE A 164 17.34 0.39 11.76
CA PHE A 164 16.67 -0.54 10.83
C PHE A 164 17.33 -1.92 10.80
N ALA A 165 18.49 -2.07 11.44
CA ALA A 165 19.37 -3.22 11.31
C ALA A 165 18.69 -4.56 11.66
N THR A 166 18.90 -5.54 10.79
CA THR A 166 18.62 -6.94 11.10
C THR A 166 19.95 -7.71 11.11
N ASN A 167 20.29 -8.32 12.27
CA ASN A 167 21.63 -8.84 12.52
C ASN A 167 21.97 -10.11 11.70
N SER A 168 20.99 -10.99 11.52
CA SER A 168 21.08 -12.18 10.69
C SER A 168 19.70 -12.58 10.18
N LEU A 169 19.65 -13.36 9.12
CA LEU A 169 18.40 -13.85 8.57
C LEU A 169 17.66 -14.78 9.56
N ASP A 170 18.38 -15.63 10.29
CA ASP A 170 17.79 -16.52 11.30
C ASP A 170 17.13 -15.72 12.43
N ALA A 171 17.83 -14.75 13.02
CA ALA A 171 17.29 -13.90 14.08
C ALA A 171 16.10 -13.04 13.58
N TRP A 172 16.14 -12.62 12.31
CA TRP A 172 15.02 -11.92 11.68
C TRP A 172 13.79 -12.83 11.53
N TRP A 173 13.97 -14.09 11.09
CA TRP A 173 12.88 -15.07 11.02
C TRP A 173 12.31 -15.41 12.39
N GLU A 174 13.16 -15.57 13.40
CA GLU A 174 12.71 -15.76 14.80
C GLU A 174 11.79 -14.63 15.22
N ARG A 175 12.16 -13.37 14.92
CA ARG A 175 11.33 -12.20 15.23
C ARG A 175 10.02 -12.18 14.43
N VAL A 176 10.04 -12.48 13.16
CA VAL A 176 8.83 -12.58 12.30
C VAL A 176 7.87 -13.65 12.84
N ASP A 177 8.39 -14.83 13.20
CA ASP A 177 7.58 -15.93 13.73
C ASP A 177 7.03 -15.60 15.13
N GLU A 178 7.79 -14.91 15.98
CA GLU A 178 7.33 -14.39 17.27
C GLU A 178 6.15 -13.42 17.10
N LEU A 179 6.30 -12.43 16.24
CA LEU A 179 5.23 -11.46 15.93
C LEU A 179 4.00 -12.15 15.36
N ALA A 180 4.18 -13.09 14.43
CA ALA A 180 3.07 -13.85 13.85
C ALA A 180 2.31 -14.70 14.87
N GLY A 181 3.02 -15.23 15.87
CA GLY A 181 2.41 -15.96 16.99
C GLY A 181 1.71 -15.07 18.03
N ALA A 182 2.04 -13.78 18.06
CA ALA A 182 1.48 -12.83 19.02
C ALA A 182 0.22 -12.10 18.52
N VAL A 183 -0.01 -12.02 17.19
CA VAL A 183 -1.15 -11.32 16.59
C VAL A 183 -2.38 -12.22 16.46
N ASP A 184 -3.57 -11.63 16.44
CA ASP A 184 -4.85 -12.35 16.43
C ASP A 184 -5.24 -12.95 15.05
N GLY A 185 -4.51 -12.59 13.99
CA GLY A 185 -4.76 -13.05 12.63
C GLY A 185 -6.00 -12.46 11.96
N SER A 186 -6.84 -11.74 12.69
CA SER A 186 -8.04 -11.08 12.16
C SER A 186 -7.80 -9.60 11.88
N MET A 187 -7.49 -8.81 12.90
CA MET A 187 -7.18 -7.38 12.77
C MET A 187 -5.71 -7.12 12.47
N GLN A 188 -4.83 -8.03 12.89
CA GLN A 188 -3.40 -7.92 12.71
C GLN A 188 -2.84 -9.18 12.05
N ARG A 189 -2.00 -9.00 11.05
CA ARG A 189 -1.26 -10.07 10.37
C ARG A 189 0.17 -9.62 10.13
N ILE A 190 1.05 -10.58 9.92
CA ILE A 190 2.44 -10.32 9.58
C ILE A 190 2.69 -10.73 8.12
N GLY A 191 3.44 -9.91 7.41
CA GLY A 191 4.05 -10.20 6.13
C GLY A 191 5.55 -9.93 6.20
N THR A 192 6.23 -10.11 5.11
CA THR A 192 7.68 -10.00 5.02
C THR A 192 8.10 -8.93 4.02
N VAL A 193 9.30 -8.42 4.20
CA VAL A 193 9.93 -7.49 3.29
C VAL A 193 11.42 -7.79 3.15
N ALA A 194 11.92 -7.84 1.93
CA ALA A 194 13.29 -7.48 1.64
C ALA A 194 13.28 -5.99 1.25
N HIS A 195 13.93 -5.10 2.02
CA HIS A 195 13.75 -3.67 1.82
C HIS A 195 13.95 -3.23 0.36
N SER A 196 15.06 -3.62 -0.24
CA SER A 196 15.41 -3.38 -1.65
C SER A 196 16.67 -4.18 -2.00
N VAL A 197 17.01 -4.33 -3.27
CA VAL A 197 18.28 -4.96 -3.70
C VAL A 197 19.52 -4.20 -3.23
N ARG A 198 19.38 -2.94 -2.84
CA ARG A 198 20.46 -2.13 -2.25
C ARG A 198 20.73 -2.44 -0.78
N ALA A 199 19.71 -2.86 -0.07
CA ALA A 199 19.74 -3.01 1.40
C ALA A 199 19.78 -4.47 1.84
N VAL A 200 19.51 -5.41 0.94
CA VAL A 200 19.51 -6.86 1.19
C VAL A 200 20.19 -7.54 0.01
N ASP A 201 21.11 -8.46 0.30
CA ASP A 201 21.77 -9.21 -0.76
C ASP A 201 20.82 -10.22 -1.43
N ILE A 202 21.13 -10.58 -2.68
CA ILE A 202 20.23 -11.35 -3.53
C ILE A 202 19.95 -12.76 -2.98
N GLU A 203 20.92 -13.40 -2.33
CA GLU A 203 20.71 -14.72 -1.75
C GLU A 203 19.76 -14.64 -0.56
N THR A 204 19.89 -13.63 0.29
CA THR A 204 18.94 -13.35 1.39
C THR A 204 17.53 -13.05 0.86
N ILE A 205 17.41 -12.27 -0.23
CA ILE A 205 16.10 -12.00 -0.85
C ILE A 205 15.44 -13.31 -1.32
N LYS A 206 16.18 -14.21 -1.94
CA LYS A 206 15.67 -15.54 -2.36
C LYS A 206 15.18 -16.36 -1.17
N GLU A 207 15.95 -16.41 -0.09
CA GLU A 207 15.57 -17.14 1.12
C GLU A 207 14.32 -16.53 1.78
N ILE A 208 14.20 -15.19 1.80
CA ILE A 208 13.00 -14.51 2.27
C ILE A 208 11.79 -14.87 1.40
N ALA A 209 11.93 -14.86 0.07
CA ALA A 209 10.83 -15.21 -0.83
C ALA A 209 10.33 -16.65 -0.60
N VAL A 210 11.24 -17.61 -0.52
CA VAL A 210 10.91 -19.02 -0.24
C VAL A 210 10.25 -19.17 1.13
N GLY A 211 10.85 -18.57 2.18
CA GLY A 211 10.34 -18.64 3.54
C GLY A 211 8.96 -17.98 3.71
N SER A 212 8.68 -16.93 2.95
CA SER A 212 7.39 -16.24 2.92
C SER A 212 6.28 -17.12 2.33
N VAL A 213 6.56 -17.77 1.20
CA VAL A 213 5.63 -18.72 0.58
C VAL A 213 5.32 -19.89 1.54
N GLN A 214 6.34 -20.45 2.19
CA GLN A 214 6.17 -21.55 3.16
C GLN A 214 5.28 -21.16 4.34
N ARG A 215 5.31 -19.90 4.76
CA ARG A 215 4.50 -19.35 5.87
C ARG A 215 3.16 -18.78 5.42
N GLY A 216 2.89 -18.73 4.11
CA GLY A 216 1.69 -18.08 3.54
C GLY A 216 1.65 -16.58 3.82
N MET A 217 2.81 -15.92 3.87
CA MET A 217 2.98 -14.49 4.13
C MET A 217 3.18 -13.73 2.82
N PRO A 218 2.55 -12.56 2.62
CA PRO A 218 2.90 -11.67 1.51
C PRO A 218 4.31 -11.12 1.70
N MET A 219 5.01 -10.91 0.58
CA MET A 219 6.34 -10.30 0.54
C MET A 219 6.31 -9.04 -0.32
N HIS A 220 6.84 -7.94 0.20
CA HIS A 220 6.99 -6.68 -0.53
C HIS A 220 8.47 -6.31 -0.68
N ILE A 221 8.78 -5.52 -1.71
CA ILE A 221 10.14 -5.02 -1.97
C ILE A 221 10.05 -3.68 -2.72
N HIS A 222 10.79 -2.63 -2.27
CA HIS A 222 11.00 -1.42 -3.08
C HIS A 222 11.85 -1.76 -4.30
N LEU A 223 11.41 -1.34 -5.47
CA LEU A 223 12.07 -1.72 -6.71
C LEU A 223 12.01 -0.61 -7.76
N GLU A 224 13.20 -0.18 -8.20
CA GLU A 224 13.38 0.76 -9.31
C GLU A 224 12.62 2.09 -9.16
N GLU A 225 12.55 2.56 -7.91
CA GLU A 225 11.97 3.85 -7.57
C GLU A 225 12.82 4.99 -8.15
N GLN A 226 14.15 4.89 -8.02
CA GLN A 226 15.11 5.90 -8.43
C GLN A 226 16.07 5.38 -9.50
N ARG A 227 16.40 6.22 -10.50
CA ARG A 227 17.38 5.88 -11.55
C ARG A 227 18.74 5.48 -11.00
N GLN A 228 19.19 6.15 -9.92
CA GLN A 228 20.46 5.82 -9.27
C GLN A 228 20.48 4.40 -8.68
N GLU A 229 19.33 3.84 -8.29
CA GLU A 229 19.26 2.44 -7.88
C GLU A 229 19.58 1.51 -9.05
N ILE A 230 19.01 1.80 -10.23
CA ILE A 230 19.27 1.03 -11.45
C ILE A 230 20.74 1.14 -11.84
N GLU A 231 21.29 2.36 -11.86
CA GLU A 231 22.70 2.61 -12.18
C GLU A 231 23.64 1.84 -11.25
N ALA A 232 23.40 1.89 -9.94
CA ALA A 232 24.19 1.19 -8.95
C ALA A 232 24.05 -0.35 -9.07
N CYS A 233 22.88 -0.86 -9.41
CA CYS A 233 22.67 -2.29 -9.64
C CYS A 233 23.35 -2.78 -10.92
N LEU A 234 23.32 -1.98 -12.00
CA LEU A 234 24.05 -2.25 -13.24
C LEU A 234 25.57 -2.27 -13.01
N GLU A 235 26.08 -1.37 -12.17
CA GLU A 235 27.52 -1.35 -11.81
C GLU A 235 27.92 -2.59 -11.02
N GLU A 236 27.10 -3.04 -10.07
CA GLU A 236 27.41 -4.16 -9.17
C GLU A 236 27.12 -5.52 -9.81
N HIS A 237 26.00 -5.66 -10.53
CA HIS A 237 25.47 -6.94 -11.01
C HIS A 237 25.39 -7.06 -12.53
N GLY A 238 25.57 -5.98 -13.30
CA GLY A 238 25.50 -5.97 -14.76
C GLY A 238 24.09 -6.06 -15.33
N VAL A 239 23.03 -6.07 -14.47
CA VAL A 239 21.62 -6.14 -14.85
C VAL A 239 20.80 -5.16 -14.01
N THR A 240 19.56 -4.86 -14.44
CA THR A 240 18.63 -4.02 -13.69
C THR A 240 18.08 -4.73 -12.45
N PRO A 241 17.60 -4.02 -11.44
CA PRO A 241 17.03 -4.63 -10.22
C PRO A 241 15.92 -5.64 -10.49
N MET A 242 14.96 -5.32 -11.36
CA MET A 242 13.86 -6.24 -11.66
C MET A 242 14.35 -7.45 -12.49
N ALA A 243 15.28 -7.27 -13.43
CA ALA A 243 15.88 -8.38 -14.15
C ALA A 243 16.63 -9.32 -13.20
N LEU A 244 17.40 -8.74 -12.25
CA LEU A 244 18.09 -9.50 -11.21
C LEU A 244 17.13 -10.38 -10.40
N LEU A 245 15.98 -9.84 -9.99
CA LEU A 245 14.98 -10.59 -9.24
C LEU A 245 14.26 -11.64 -10.10
N ASN A 246 13.92 -11.30 -11.35
CA ASN A 246 13.29 -12.25 -12.28
C ASN A 246 14.18 -13.49 -12.54
N ASP A 247 15.50 -13.30 -12.57
CA ASP A 247 16.46 -14.38 -12.76
C ASP A 247 16.75 -15.17 -11.47
N ALA A 248 16.66 -14.51 -10.32
CA ALA A 248 17.14 -15.05 -9.05
C ALA A 248 16.08 -15.79 -8.25
N MET A 249 14.79 -15.47 -8.39
CA MET A 249 13.75 -16.01 -7.54
C MET A 249 12.49 -16.41 -8.31
N ASP A 250 11.72 -17.34 -7.77
CA ASP A 250 10.39 -17.69 -8.27
C ASP A 250 9.40 -16.58 -7.85
N VAL A 251 9.21 -15.60 -8.72
CA VAL A 251 8.18 -14.57 -8.54
C VAL A 251 6.79 -15.21 -8.51
N SER A 252 5.98 -14.84 -7.55
CA SER A 252 4.65 -15.44 -7.34
C SER A 252 3.60 -14.37 -7.01
N PRO A 253 2.30 -14.70 -7.00
CA PRO A 253 1.25 -13.78 -6.56
C PRO A 253 1.36 -13.31 -5.09
N MET A 254 2.29 -13.87 -4.33
CA MET A 254 2.58 -13.42 -2.95
C MET A 254 3.62 -12.28 -2.92
N VAL A 255 4.27 -11.97 -4.05
CA VAL A 255 5.33 -10.95 -4.11
C VAL A 255 4.82 -9.68 -4.78
N THR A 256 5.09 -8.54 -4.15
CA THR A 256 4.72 -7.21 -4.64
C THR A 256 5.95 -6.32 -4.75
N ALA A 257 6.22 -5.84 -5.97
CA ALA A 257 7.18 -4.78 -6.23
C ALA A 257 6.52 -3.41 -6.00
N VAL A 258 7.18 -2.54 -5.24
CA VAL A 258 6.68 -1.19 -4.95
C VAL A 258 7.39 -0.19 -5.85
N HIS A 259 6.63 0.78 -6.38
CA HIS A 259 7.00 1.84 -7.33
C HIS A 259 7.18 1.37 -8.77
N CYS A 260 8.25 0.67 -9.10
CA CYS A 260 8.57 0.26 -10.49
C CYS A 260 8.59 1.44 -11.47
N THR A 261 8.96 2.63 -11.00
CA THR A 261 8.85 3.91 -11.72
C THR A 261 9.65 3.92 -13.01
N HIS A 262 10.83 3.28 -12.99
CA HIS A 262 11.78 3.26 -14.10
C HIS A 262 11.99 1.87 -14.70
N THR A 263 11.09 0.94 -14.42
CA THR A 263 11.26 -0.46 -14.85
C THR A 263 11.24 -0.60 -16.37
N ALA A 264 12.23 -1.33 -16.88
CA ALA A 264 12.30 -1.65 -18.29
C ALA A 264 11.13 -2.56 -18.71
N ALA A 265 10.68 -2.37 -19.94
CA ALA A 265 9.52 -3.04 -20.49
C ALA A 265 9.57 -4.57 -20.43
N ALA A 266 10.72 -5.14 -20.79
CA ALA A 266 10.92 -6.59 -20.80
C ALA A 266 10.92 -7.18 -19.38
N ASP A 267 11.53 -6.46 -18.43
CA ASP A 267 11.64 -6.89 -17.05
C ASP A 267 10.27 -6.91 -16.37
N MET A 268 9.46 -5.86 -16.59
CA MET A 268 8.07 -5.79 -16.15
C MET A 268 7.23 -6.93 -16.73
N GLU A 269 7.42 -7.26 -18.01
CA GLU A 269 6.68 -8.37 -18.63
C GLU A 269 7.04 -9.72 -18.00
N GLY A 270 8.31 -9.96 -17.69
CA GLY A 270 8.77 -11.14 -16.93
C GLY A 270 8.10 -11.23 -15.57
N TRP A 271 8.13 -10.12 -14.80
CA TRP A 271 7.51 -10.03 -13.47
C TRP A 271 6.02 -10.35 -13.48
N LEU A 272 5.25 -9.74 -14.38
CA LEU A 272 3.80 -9.96 -14.49
C LEU A 272 3.45 -11.36 -15.00
N THR A 273 4.23 -11.90 -15.93
CA THR A 273 4.02 -13.27 -16.45
C THR A 273 4.20 -14.32 -15.36
N SER A 274 5.11 -14.08 -14.41
CA SER A 274 5.33 -14.92 -13.23
C SER A 274 4.24 -14.73 -12.15
N GLY A 275 3.34 -13.78 -12.32
CA GLY A 275 2.22 -13.50 -11.41
C GLY A 275 2.50 -12.47 -10.33
N GLY A 276 3.65 -11.80 -10.37
CA GLY A 276 4.02 -10.73 -9.43
C GLY A 276 3.05 -9.56 -9.47
N ASN A 277 2.89 -8.88 -8.32
CA ASN A 277 2.06 -7.69 -8.19
C ASN A 277 2.92 -6.42 -8.24
N VAL A 278 2.26 -5.28 -8.50
CA VAL A 278 2.88 -3.94 -8.43
C VAL A 278 2.06 -3.07 -7.49
N CYS A 279 2.71 -2.33 -6.61
CA CYS A 279 2.09 -1.31 -5.78
C CYS A 279 2.63 0.06 -6.15
N LEU A 280 1.77 0.97 -6.58
CA LEU A 280 2.13 2.34 -6.92
C LEU A 280 1.74 3.29 -5.79
N CYS A 281 2.50 4.37 -5.65
CA CYS A 281 2.29 5.40 -4.64
C CYS A 281 2.30 6.80 -5.31
N PRO A 282 1.33 7.07 -6.20
CA PRO A 282 1.36 8.21 -7.12
C PRO A 282 1.56 9.58 -6.47
N LEU A 283 1.04 9.80 -5.27
CA LEU A 283 1.22 11.07 -4.56
C LEU A 283 2.62 11.20 -3.97
N THR A 284 3.23 10.11 -3.49
CA THR A 284 4.62 10.11 -3.03
C THR A 284 5.57 10.25 -4.22
N GLU A 285 5.37 9.48 -5.28
CA GLU A 285 6.15 9.55 -6.52
C GLU A 285 6.14 10.95 -7.12
N ALA A 286 5.00 11.66 -7.04
CA ALA A 286 4.90 13.05 -7.43
C ALA A 286 5.60 14.01 -6.45
N ASN A 287 5.48 13.79 -5.13
CA ASN A 287 6.10 14.63 -4.10
C ASN A 287 7.63 14.53 -4.12
N LEU A 288 8.16 13.32 -4.36
CA LEU A 288 9.60 13.04 -4.41
C LEU A 288 10.23 13.20 -5.80
N ALA A 289 9.40 13.51 -6.81
CA ALA A 289 9.80 13.63 -8.21
C ALA A 289 10.46 12.35 -8.76
N ASP A 290 9.97 11.17 -8.37
CA ASP A 290 10.53 9.88 -8.74
C ASP A 290 10.32 9.59 -10.24
N GLY A 291 9.18 9.96 -10.79
CA GLY A 291 8.80 9.74 -12.18
C GLY A 291 7.40 9.10 -12.30
N ILE A 292 7.17 8.44 -13.42
CA ILE A 292 5.86 7.86 -13.75
C ILE A 292 6.06 6.42 -14.23
N CYS A 293 5.48 5.45 -13.54
CA CYS A 293 5.45 4.04 -13.98
C CYS A 293 4.59 3.89 -15.25
N ASP A 294 4.98 3.02 -16.18
CA ASP A 294 4.24 2.77 -17.45
C ASP A 294 2.96 1.94 -17.20
N MET A 295 1.88 2.62 -16.80
CA MET A 295 0.57 2.00 -16.55
C MET A 295 -0.05 1.34 -17.79
N HIS A 296 0.18 1.90 -18.99
CA HIS A 296 -0.37 1.31 -20.21
C HIS A 296 0.07 -0.15 -20.36
N ARG A 297 1.34 -0.42 -20.09
CA ARG A 297 1.88 -1.77 -20.14
C ARG A 297 1.29 -2.68 -19.07
N LEU A 298 1.18 -2.19 -17.83
CA LEU A 298 0.56 -2.95 -16.74
C LEU A 298 -0.87 -3.34 -17.05
N VAL A 299 -1.67 -2.40 -17.57
CA VAL A 299 -3.07 -2.65 -17.97
C VAL A 299 -3.14 -3.65 -19.13
N MET A 300 -2.35 -3.47 -20.18
CA MET A 300 -2.36 -4.34 -21.37
C MET A 300 -1.96 -5.80 -21.05
N LYS A 301 -1.14 -6.02 -20.03
CA LYS A 301 -0.71 -7.34 -19.59
C LYS A 301 -1.60 -7.93 -18.50
N GLY A 302 -2.64 -7.23 -18.07
CA GLY A 302 -3.53 -7.66 -17.00
C GLY A 302 -2.84 -7.73 -15.62
N GLY A 303 -1.84 -6.86 -15.39
CA GLY A 303 -1.09 -6.80 -14.15
C GLY A 303 -1.98 -6.46 -12.96
N CYS A 304 -1.72 -7.08 -11.82
CA CYS A 304 -2.35 -6.72 -10.56
C CYS A 304 -1.65 -5.48 -10.01
N VAL A 305 -2.32 -4.32 -10.11
CA VAL A 305 -1.83 -3.04 -9.59
C VAL A 305 -2.64 -2.64 -8.37
N SER A 306 -1.96 -2.32 -7.28
CA SER A 306 -2.51 -1.77 -6.05
C SER A 306 -1.98 -0.36 -5.78
N LEU A 307 -2.56 0.32 -4.80
CA LEU A 307 -2.18 1.68 -4.40
C LEU A 307 -1.71 1.71 -2.94
N GLY A 308 -0.72 2.56 -2.68
CA GLY A 308 -0.19 2.88 -1.37
C GLY A 308 -0.07 4.39 -1.14
N THR A 309 -0.04 4.84 0.12
CA THR A 309 0.20 6.25 0.49
C THR A 309 1.65 6.52 0.88
N ASP A 310 2.45 5.48 1.01
CA ASP A 310 3.89 5.42 1.20
C ASP A 310 4.40 6.40 2.26
N SER A 311 4.97 7.56 1.88
CA SER A 311 5.52 8.56 2.80
C SER A 311 4.47 9.30 3.64
N ASN A 312 3.18 9.11 3.33
CA ASN A 312 2.07 9.75 4.03
C ASN A 312 2.12 11.29 4.05
N ALA A 313 2.79 11.90 3.08
CA ALA A 313 2.76 13.35 2.88
C ALA A 313 1.31 13.80 2.65
N ARG A 314 0.54 13.03 1.90
CA ARG A 314 -0.91 13.13 1.74
C ARG A 314 -1.55 11.74 1.90
N ILE A 315 -2.63 11.63 2.68
CA ILE A 315 -3.37 10.37 2.87
C ILE A 315 -4.74 10.51 2.22
N SER A 316 -4.91 9.96 1.02
CA SER A 316 -6.17 10.00 0.28
C SER A 316 -6.18 8.97 -0.85
N MET A 317 -6.87 7.85 -0.67
CA MET A 317 -7.00 6.85 -1.76
C MET A 317 -7.73 7.41 -2.98
N VAL A 318 -8.63 8.37 -2.80
CA VAL A 318 -9.30 9.05 -3.91
C VAL A 318 -8.31 9.87 -4.76
N GLU A 319 -7.37 10.54 -4.10
CA GLU A 319 -6.34 11.31 -4.80
C GLU A 319 -5.24 10.39 -5.39
N GLU A 320 -4.89 9.27 -4.74
CA GLU A 320 -4.00 8.25 -5.33
C GLU A 320 -4.58 7.69 -6.63
N MET A 321 -5.87 7.29 -6.63
CA MET A 321 -6.58 6.84 -7.82
C MET A 321 -6.53 7.87 -8.94
N ARG A 322 -6.83 9.13 -8.62
CA ARG A 322 -6.80 10.24 -9.59
C ARG A 322 -5.41 10.50 -10.11
N SER A 323 -4.42 10.55 -9.23
CA SER A 323 -3.03 10.83 -9.59
C SER A 323 -2.48 9.74 -10.50
N MET A 324 -2.78 8.46 -10.25
CA MET A 324 -2.40 7.34 -11.09
C MET A 324 -2.89 7.53 -12.54
N GLU A 325 -4.16 7.86 -12.75
CA GLU A 325 -4.69 8.08 -14.11
C GLU A 325 -4.22 9.42 -14.72
N TYR A 326 -4.17 10.51 -13.93
CA TYR A 326 -3.87 11.83 -14.48
C TYR A 326 -2.40 11.99 -14.86
N SER A 327 -1.47 11.36 -14.15
CA SER A 327 -0.06 11.32 -14.56
C SER A 327 0.11 10.65 -15.93
N GLN A 328 -0.63 9.56 -16.17
CA GLN A 328 -0.61 8.88 -17.46
C GLN A 328 -1.20 9.76 -18.58
N ARG A 329 -2.33 10.45 -18.31
CA ARG A 329 -2.92 11.38 -19.29
C ARG A 329 -1.96 12.47 -19.71
N LEU A 330 -1.27 13.07 -18.74
CA LEU A 330 -0.28 14.13 -19.00
C LEU A 330 0.93 13.59 -19.75
N HIS A 331 1.42 12.41 -19.36
CA HIS A 331 2.60 11.80 -19.98
C HIS A 331 2.35 11.33 -21.42
N ARG A 332 1.16 10.78 -21.68
CA ARG A 332 0.82 10.17 -22.97
C ARG A 332 -0.01 11.06 -23.91
N GLU A 333 -0.56 12.16 -23.39
CA GLU A 333 -1.54 13.02 -24.08
C GLU A 333 -2.80 12.26 -24.54
N GLU A 334 -3.16 11.20 -23.77
CA GLU A 334 -4.30 10.31 -24.02
C GLU A 334 -5.18 10.21 -22.78
N ARG A 335 -6.48 9.89 -22.95
CA ARG A 335 -7.43 9.65 -21.85
C ARG A 335 -7.79 8.17 -21.77
N GLY A 336 -8.06 7.68 -20.53
CA GLY A 336 -8.49 6.30 -20.32
C GLY A 336 -7.35 5.31 -20.46
N VAL A 337 -6.24 5.58 -19.80
CA VAL A 337 -5.08 4.66 -19.76
C VAL A 337 -5.32 3.56 -18.74
N CYS A 338 -5.75 3.93 -17.53
CA CYS A 338 -6.07 3.00 -16.45
C CYS A 338 -7.53 2.55 -16.58
N VAL A 339 -7.78 1.55 -17.39
CA VAL A 339 -9.13 1.01 -17.64
C VAL A 339 -9.16 -0.51 -17.48
N ASP A 340 -10.31 -1.05 -17.09
CA ASP A 340 -10.55 -2.49 -17.06
C ASP A 340 -10.80 -3.06 -18.46
N SER A 341 -11.05 -4.35 -18.57
CA SER A 341 -11.35 -5.03 -19.86
C SER A 341 -12.63 -4.53 -20.53
N SER A 342 -13.50 -3.83 -19.81
CA SER A 342 -14.70 -3.18 -20.37
C SER A 342 -14.44 -1.75 -20.85
N GLY A 343 -13.23 -1.22 -20.64
CA GLY A 343 -12.87 0.18 -20.92
C GLY A 343 -13.32 1.13 -19.82
N THR A 344 -13.63 0.65 -18.60
CA THR A 344 -14.13 1.48 -17.51
C THR A 344 -13.02 1.86 -16.54
N MET A 345 -12.70 3.16 -16.49
CA MET A 345 -11.66 3.72 -15.63
C MET A 345 -11.99 3.54 -14.13
N ALA A 346 -13.23 3.86 -13.72
CA ALA A 346 -13.62 3.79 -12.32
C ALA A 346 -13.46 2.38 -11.74
N ASN A 347 -13.79 1.35 -12.51
CA ASN A 347 -13.63 -0.05 -12.08
C ASN A 347 -12.17 -0.37 -11.79
N TYR A 348 -11.28 -0.02 -12.73
CA TYR A 348 -9.85 -0.26 -12.59
C TYR A 348 -9.27 0.44 -11.36
N LEU A 349 -9.61 1.73 -11.18
CA LEU A 349 -9.09 2.55 -10.09
C LEU A 349 -9.61 2.09 -8.72
N ILE A 350 -10.90 1.76 -8.62
CA ILE A 350 -11.49 1.25 -7.38
C ILE A 350 -10.92 -0.13 -7.05
N ASP A 351 -10.76 -1.03 -8.04
CA ASP A 351 -10.12 -2.32 -7.82
C ASP A 351 -8.66 -2.16 -7.33
N ALA A 352 -7.91 -1.19 -7.86
CA ALA A 352 -6.56 -0.87 -7.39
C ALA A 352 -6.53 -0.39 -5.93
N ALA A 353 -7.52 0.40 -5.52
CA ALA A 353 -7.65 0.93 -4.17
C ALA A 353 -8.31 -0.03 -3.17
N THR A 354 -8.76 -1.22 -3.59
CA THR A 354 -9.52 -2.16 -2.75
C THR A 354 -9.05 -3.60 -2.95
N LYS A 355 -9.60 -4.31 -3.90
CA LYS A 355 -9.42 -5.74 -4.18
C LYS A 355 -7.96 -6.11 -4.46
N ASN A 356 -7.27 -5.32 -5.27
CA ASN A 356 -5.87 -5.59 -5.60
C ASN A 356 -4.95 -5.37 -4.40
N GLY A 357 -5.20 -4.32 -3.60
CA GLY A 357 -4.50 -4.11 -2.34
C GLY A 357 -4.70 -5.28 -1.36
N ALA A 358 -5.94 -5.76 -1.23
CA ALA A 358 -6.24 -6.94 -0.42
C ALA A 358 -5.49 -8.18 -0.89
N ARG A 359 -5.40 -8.39 -2.21
CA ARG A 359 -4.60 -9.48 -2.80
C ARG A 359 -3.12 -9.34 -2.46
N CYS A 360 -2.54 -8.15 -2.65
CA CYS A 360 -1.13 -7.89 -2.34
C CYS A 360 -0.77 -8.12 -0.86
N LEU A 361 -1.73 -7.92 0.03
CA LEU A 361 -1.59 -8.12 1.47
C LEU A 361 -2.02 -9.52 1.95
N GLY A 362 -2.43 -10.40 1.05
CA GLY A 362 -2.87 -11.76 1.37
C GLY A 362 -4.11 -11.82 2.27
N ILE A 363 -5.02 -10.82 2.19
CA ILE A 363 -6.25 -10.77 2.99
C ILE A 363 -7.49 -11.11 2.15
N SER A 364 -8.48 -11.74 2.77
CA SER A 364 -9.76 -12.07 2.11
C SER A 364 -10.75 -10.92 2.23
N GLY A 365 -10.42 -9.75 1.66
CA GLY A 365 -11.19 -8.51 1.70
C GLY A 365 -11.19 -7.76 0.37
N GLY A 366 -11.51 -6.45 0.41
CA GLY A 366 -11.48 -5.57 -0.76
C GLY A 366 -12.61 -5.77 -1.77
N GLU A 367 -13.60 -6.59 -1.44
CA GLU A 367 -14.80 -6.85 -2.27
C GLU A 367 -16.04 -6.96 -1.39
N ILE A 368 -17.19 -6.48 -1.86
CA ILE A 368 -18.49 -6.76 -1.22
C ILE A 368 -19.02 -8.07 -1.82
N ALA A 369 -18.63 -9.19 -1.22
CA ALA A 369 -19.02 -10.54 -1.63
C ALA A 369 -19.14 -11.47 -0.41
N VAL A 370 -19.98 -12.49 -0.49
CA VAL A 370 -20.17 -13.48 0.60
C VAL A 370 -18.84 -14.14 0.96
N GLY A 371 -18.56 -14.25 2.25
CA GLY A 371 -17.32 -14.82 2.82
C GLY A 371 -16.15 -13.84 2.95
N LYS A 372 -16.25 -12.63 2.37
CA LYS A 372 -15.23 -11.57 2.48
C LYS A 372 -15.36 -10.81 3.79
N LEU A 373 -14.29 -10.15 4.22
CA LEU A 373 -14.31 -9.19 5.33
C LEU A 373 -15.35 -8.10 5.09
N ALA A 374 -16.14 -7.78 6.11
CA ALA A 374 -17.17 -6.77 6.05
C ALA A 374 -16.63 -5.37 6.39
N ASP A 375 -15.58 -4.98 5.67
CA ASP A 375 -14.93 -3.68 5.78
C ASP A 375 -15.46 -2.77 4.66
N PHE A 376 -15.94 -1.58 5.02
CA PHE A 376 -16.61 -0.68 4.08
C PHE A 376 -16.11 0.75 4.19
N THR A 377 -15.96 1.40 3.04
CA THR A 377 -15.91 2.85 2.90
C THR A 377 -17.27 3.33 2.47
N VAL A 378 -17.87 4.22 3.26
CA VAL A 378 -19.20 4.78 2.99
C VAL A 378 -19.03 6.21 2.50
N ILE A 379 -19.54 6.51 1.30
CA ILE A 379 -19.51 7.86 0.72
C ILE A 379 -20.87 8.57 0.81
N ASP A 380 -20.86 9.87 1.04
CA ASP A 380 -22.03 10.74 1.03
C ASP A 380 -22.41 11.08 -0.42
N ILE A 381 -23.41 10.38 -0.97
CA ILE A 381 -23.87 10.59 -2.34
C ILE A 381 -24.58 11.94 -2.54
N ASP A 382 -24.97 12.61 -1.47
CA ASP A 382 -25.58 13.95 -1.48
C ASP A 382 -24.51 15.06 -1.36
N HIS A 383 -23.23 14.70 -1.23
CA HIS A 383 -22.15 15.67 -1.10
C HIS A 383 -22.03 16.53 -2.36
N MET A 384 -21.77 17.83 -2.17
CA MET A 384 -21.71 18.82 -3.26
C MET A 384 -20.74 18.41 -4.40
N GLN A 385 -19.61 17.79 -4.07
CA GLN A 385 -18.62 17.32 -5.07
C GLN A 385 -19.15 16.19 -5.97
N LEU A 386 -20.19 15.48 -5.55
CA LEU A 386 -20.82 14.38 -6.30
C LEU A 386 -22.16 14.80 -6.90
N SER A 387 -22.58 16.06 -6.72
CA SER A 387 -23.82 16.60 -7.24
C SER A 387 -23.88 16.50 -8.77
N GLY A 388 -24.99 15.96 -9.29
CA GLY A 388 -25.19 15.73 -10.74
C GLY A 388 -24.65 14.38 -11.24
N ALA A 389 -23.97 13.61 -10.41
CA ALA A 389 -23.61 12.23 -10.77
C ALA A 389 -24.86 11.34 -10.77
N THR A 390 -24.98 10.47 -11.77
CA THR A 390 -25.96 9.38 -11.80
C THR A 390 -25.34 8.12 -11.19
N VAL A 391 -26.14 7.08 -10.99
CA VAL A 391 -25.64 5.78 -10.49
C VAL A 391 -24.51 5.24 -11.38
N GLU A 392 -24.62 5.42 -12.70
CA GLU A 392 -23.64 4.96 -13.69
C GLU A 392 -22.36 5.79 -13.67
N THR A 393 -22.44 7.08 -13.34
CA THR A 393 -21.29 8.00 -13.35
C THR A 393 -20.67 8.24 -11.98
N LEU A 394 -21.28 7.76 -10.90
CA LEU A 394 -20.87 8.02 -9.52
C LEU A 394 -19.42 7.54 -9.24
N GLY A 395 -19.04 6.37 -9.75
CA GLY A 395 -17.67 5.85 -9.60
C GLY A 395 -16.64 6.76 -10.27
N ALA A 396 -16.94 7.24 -11.48
CA ALA A 396 -16.06 8.18 -12.18
C ALA A 396 -16.03 9.56 -11.52
N ALA A 397 -17.17 10.04 -11.00
CA ALA A 397 -17.25 11.29 -10.24
C ALA A 397 -16.43 11.22 -8.95
N LEU A 398 -16.49 10.09 -8.23
CA LEU A 398 -15.64 9.83 -7.06
C LEU A 398 -14.16 9.94 -7.42
N CYS A 399 -13.71 9.17 -8.41
CA CYS A 399 -12.28 9.13 -8.77
C CYS A 399 -11.76 10.47 -9.31
N CYS A 400 -12.55 11.18 -10.13
CA CYS A 400 -12.07 12.39 -10.83
C CYS A 400 -12.42 13.70 -10.12
N GLY A 401 -13.49 13.77 -9.34
CA GLY A 401 -14.06 15.02 -8.85
C GLY A 401 -14.11 15.19 -7.34
N ALA A 402 -13.94 14.11 -6.56
CA ALA A 402 -14.07 14.14 -5.12
C ALA A 402 -12.72 14.16 -4.37
N ASP A 403 -12.75 14.44 -3.10
CA ASP A 403 -11.66 14.27 -2.13
C ASP A 403 -12.17 13.53 -0.88
N ASN A 404 -11.37 13.46 0.19
CA ASN A 404 -11.74 12.73 1.41
C ASN A 404 -13.00 13.30 2.10
N SER A 405 -13.44 14.51 1.78
CA SER A 405 -14.64 15.12 2.40
C SER A 405 -15.94 14.39 2.06
N VAL A 406 -15.94 13.58 0.99
CA VAL A 406 -17.10 12.73 0.65
C VAL A 406 -17.19 11.47 1.52
N ILE A 407 -16.18 11.15 2.32
CA ILE A 407 -16.18 9.97 3.19
C ILE A 407 -17.08 10.25 4.39
N LEU A 408 -18.21 9.57 4.44
CA LEU A 408 -19.17 9.68 5.52
C LEU A 408 -18.78 8.82 6.72
N LYS A 409 -18.28 7.61 6.47
CA LYS A 409 -17.95 6.63 7.49
C LYS A 409 -16.97 5.58 6.98
N THR A 410 -16.11 5.10 7.87
CA THR A 410 -15.22 3.96 7.63
C THR A 410 -15.57 2.86 8.61
N ILE A 411 -15.98 1.70 8.12
CA ILE A 411 -16.39 0.54 8.91
C ILE A 411 -15.30 -0.53 8.77
N VAL A 412 -14.73 -0.92 9.90
CA VAL A 412 -13.82 -2.07 10.01
C VAL A 412 -14.48 -3.08 10.93
N SER A 413 -14.75 -4.25 10.40
CA SER A 413 -15.37 -5.33 11.17
C SER A 413 -14.32 -6.14 11.90
N SER A 414 -14.49 -6.29 13.21
CA SER A 414 -13.73 -7.25 14.02
C SER A 414 -14.55 -8.54 14.17
N THR A 415 -13.87 -9.68 14.28
CA THR A 415 -14.48 -10.97 14.61
C THR A 415 -14.93 -11.03 16.06
#